data_8d17f5801c6707f25f2426328cf9c69c
#
_entry.id   8d17f5801c6707f25f2426328cf9c69c
#
_cell.length_a   1.000
_cell.length_b   1.000
_cell.length_c   1.000
_cell.angle_alpha   90.00
_cell.angle_beta   90.00
_cell.angle_gamma   90.00
#
_symmetry.space_group_name_H-M   'P 1'
#
loop_
_entity.id
_entity.type
_entity.pdbx_description
1 polymer ?
#
loop_
_entity_poly.entity_id
_entity_poly.type
_entity_poly.pdbx_seq_one_letter_code
_entity_poly.pdbx_strand_id
1 'polypeptide(L)'
;VDNIPGGKGINVSKILRQYDYEVTATGFLGGYQGRWMEDQLDRLKIRSAFVQVDGETRTSMNIVADNGYMTEILEPGPHISDTQLKEFMQKFASLAEESGLVILSGSAAPGIPTDIYARLIRSASSMGKQVILDTSGELLKEGVKAAPSVVKPNRKELEYIIGRRLQ
;
A
#
# COMPACT_ATOMS: atom_id res chain seq x y z
N VAL A 1 -13.01 -18.43 -11.97
CA VAL A 1 -11.97 -17.46 -11.58
C VAL A 1 -12.67 -16.23 -11.02
N ASP A 2 -12.42 -15.93 -9.76
CA ASP A 2 -13.01 -14.76 -9.09
C ASP A 2 -11.98 -13.64 -9.08
N ASN A 3 -12.34 -12.47 -9.60
CA ASN A 3 -11.53 -11.25 -9.50
C ASN A 3 -11.96 -10.46 -8.28
N ILE A 4 -11.02 -10.22 -7.37
CA ILE A 4 -11.27 -9.50 -6.12
C ILE A 4 -10.32 -8.31 -6.04
N PRO A 5 -10.82 -7.08 -5.75
CA PRO A 5 -9.94 -5.95 -5.50
C PRO A 5 -9.06 -6.25 -4.28
N GLY A 6 -7.73 -6.29 -4.53
CA GLY A 6 -6.74 -6.79 -3.59
C GLY A 6 -5.62 -5.79 -3.31
N GLY A 7 -4.69 -6.24 -2.48
CA GLY A 7 -3.58 -5.45 -1.93
C GLY A 7 -3.85 -5.04 -0.48
N LYS A 8 -2.77 -4.99 0.33
CA LYS A 8 -2.91 -4.72 1.77
C LYS A 8 -3.70 -3.44 2.07
N GLY A 9 -3.38 -2.32 1.40
CA GLY A 9 -4.07 -1.04 1.59
C GLY A 9 -5.54 -1.10 1.21
N ILE A 10 -5.87 -1.74 0.10
CA ILE A 10 -7.25 -1.91 -0.34
C ILE A 10 -8.05 -2.78 0.66
N ASN A 11 -7.44 -3.85 1.18
CA ASN A 11 -8.10 -4.68 2.19
C ASN A 11 -8.38 -3.92 3.48
N VAL A 12 -7.44 -3.07 3.94
CA VAL A 12 -7.66 -2.17 5.07
C VAL A 12 -8.80 -1.19 4.78
N SER A 13 -8.83 -0.57 3.60
CA SER A 13 -9.87 0.35 3.18
C SER A 13 -11.26 -0.29 3.19
N LYS A 14 -11.36 -1.54 2.69
CA LYS A 14 -12.62 -2.32 2.70
C LYS A 14 -13.12 -2.57 4.12
N ILE A 15 -12.23 -2.96 5.04
CA ILE A 15 -12.61 -3.20 6.44
C ILE A 15 -13.03 -1.91 7.13
N LEU A 16 -12.27 -0.83 7.00
CA LEU A 16 -12.62 0.45 7.60
C LEU A 16 -13.98 0.95 7.09
N ARG A 17 -14.26 0.77 5.80
CA ARG A 17 -15.55 1.14 5.21
C ARG A 17 -16.73 0.33 5.78
N GLN A 18 -16.52 -0.95 6.15
CA GLN A 18 -17.53 -1.77 6.83
C GLN A 18 -17.88 -1.25 8.24
N TYR A 19 -16.96 -0.51 8.86
CA TYR A 19 -17.17 0.18 10.14
C TYR A 19 -17.58 1.64 9.96
N ASP A 20 -18.07 2.03 8.77
CA ASP A 20 -18.56 3.36 8.42
C ASP A 20 -17.52 4.49 8.50
N TYR A 21 -16.23 4.18 8.53
CA TYR A 21 -15.21 5.21 8.41
C TYR A 21 -15.14 5.75 6.98
N GLU A 22 -14.93 7.06 6.83
CA GLU A 22 -14.55 7.65 5.56
C GLU A 22 -13.11 7.31 5.23
N VAL A 23 -12.90 6.74 4.03
CA VAL A 23 -11.60 6.25 3.60
C VAL A 23 -11.30 6.75 2.20
N THR A 24 -10.08 7.26 2.02
CA THR A 24 -9.51 7.53 0.71
C THR A 24 -8.35 6.58 0.44
N ALA A 25 -8.46 5.78 -0.61
CA ALA A 25 -7.38 4.93 -1.10
C ALA A 25 -6.54 5.67 -2.13
N THR A 26 -5.22 5.57 -2.02
CA THR A 26 -4.27 6.21 -2.94
C THR A 26 -3.08 5.30 -3.24
N GLY A 27 -2.36 5.59 -4.30
CA GLY A 27 -1.24 4.82 -4.82
C GLY A 27 -1.11 5.02 -6.32
N PHE A 28 -0.78 3.95 -7.03
CA PHE A 28 -0.62 3.97 -8.48
C PHE A 28 -1.53 2.93 -9.12
N LEU A 29 -2.25 3.32 -10.15
CA LEU A 29 -3.08 2.43 -10.98
C LEU A 29 -2.84 2.73 -12.46
N GLY A 30 -2.94 1.70 -13.29
CA GLY A 30 -2.79 1.83 -14.74
C GLY A 30 -3.52 0.74 -15.50
N GLY A 31 -3.79 1.02 -16.76
CA GLY A 31 -4.39 0.09 -17.71
C GLY A 31 -5.83 -0.32 -17.40
N TYR A 32 -6.22 -1.47 -17.92
CA TYR A 32 -7.56 -2.02 -17.71
C TYR A 32 -7.81 -2.43 -16.26
N GLN A 33 -6.81 -3.08 -15.64
CA GLN A 33 -6.91 -3.52 -14.24
C GLN A 33 -7.00 -2.34 -13.27
N GLY A 34 -6.32 -1.23 -13.58
CA GLY A 34 -6.42 0.00 -12.79
C GLY A 34 -7.84 0.58 -12.81
N ARG A 35 -8.44 0.73 -14.00
CA ARG A 35 -9.83 1.21 -14.14
C ARG A 35 -10.83 0.28 -13.46
N TRP A 36 -10.67 -1.04 -13.64
CA TRP A 36 -11.50 -2.01 -12.95
C TRP A 36 -11.40 -1.87 -11.42
N MET A 37 -10.19 -1.65 -10.89
CA MET A 37 -9.99 -1.41 -9.45
C MET A 37 -10.74 -0.16 -8.96
N GLU A 38 -10.66 0.95 -9.69
CA GLU A 38 -11.38 2.19 -9.36
C GLU A 38 -12.89 1.96 -9.37
N ASP A 39 -13.43 1.26 -10.37
CA ASP A 39 -14.86 0.88 -10.42
C ASP A 39 -15.28 0.03 -9.21
N GLN A 40 -14.43 -0.91 -8.77
CA GLN A 40 -14.73 -1.71 -7.58
C GLN A 40 -14.71 -0.87 -6.29
N LEU A 41 -13.76 0.06 -6.16
CA LEU A 41 -13.68 0.95 -5.00
C LEU A 41 -14.90 1.88 -4.93
N ASP A 42 -15.35 2.40 -6.07
CA ASP A 42 -16.56 3.24 -6.15
C ASP A 42 -17.80 2.48 -5.68
N ARG A 43 -18.00 1.24 -6.16
CA ARG A 43 -19.09 0.35 -5.68
C ARG A 43 -19.05 0.12 -4.18
N LEU A 44 -17.86 0.09 -3.59
CA LEU A 44 -17.65 -0.06 -2.14
C LEU A 44 -17.74 1.27 -1.39
N LYS A 45 -18.01 2.38 -2.09
CA LYS A 45 -18.04 3.74 -1.55
C LYS A 45 -16.72 4.14 -0.88
N ILE A 46 -15.60 3.68 -1.43
CA ILE A 46 -14.25 4.05 -1.04
C ILE A 46 -13.77 5.11 -2.03
N ARG A 47 -13.49 6.32 -1.54
CA ARG A 47 -12.93 7.39 -2.38
C ARG A 47 -11.58 6.94 -2.93
N SER A 48 -11.38 7.03 -4.24
CA SER A 48 -10.12 6.72 -4.91
C SER A 48 -9.39 8.01 -5.33
N ALA A 49 -8.09 8.08 -5.07
CA ALA A 49 -7.25 9.22 -5.42
C ALA A 49 -5.87 8.73 -5.90
N PHE A 50 -5.87 7.85 -6.90
CA PHE A 50 -4.65 7.25 -7.45
C PHE A 50 -3.96 8.16 -8.46
N VAL A 51 -2.65 7.97 -8.63
CA VAL A 51 -1.90 8.48 -9.77
C VAL A 51 -2.01 7.47 -10.90
N GLN A 52 -2.40 7.95 -12.07
CA GLN A 52 -2.47 7.10 -13.27
C GLN A 52 -1.06 6.88 -13.81
N VAL A 53 -0.74 5.64 -14.15
CA VAL A 53 0.57 5.24 -14.67
C VAL A 53 0.46 4.47 -15.97
N ASP A 54 1.53 4.49 -16.75
CA ASP A 54 1.64 3.66 -17.95
C ASP A 54 1.81 2.19 -17.57
N GLY A 55 1.19 1.30 -18.38
CA GLY A 55 1.19 -0.13 -18.15
C GLY A 55 0.01 -0.60 -17.29
N GLU A 56 -0.01 -1.90 -17.00
CA GLU A 56 -1.11 -2.54 -16.28
C GLU A 56 -0.85 -2.62 -14.77
N THR A 57 -1.84 -2.31 -13.98
CA THR A 57 -1.83 -2.65 -12.55
C THR A 57 -1.65 -4.14 -12.39
N ARG A 58 -0.72 -4.55 -11.53
CA ARG A 58 -0.37 -5.96 -11.33
C ARG A 58 -1.55 -6.79 -10.86
N THR A 59 -1.56 -8.03 -11.31
CA THR A 59 -2.44 -9.08 -10.80
C THR A 59 -1.64 -10.02 -9.88
N SER A 60 -2.27 -10.47 -8.80
CA SER A 60 -1.79 -11.59 -7.98
C SER A 60 -2.75 -12.75 -8.17
N MET A 61 -2.24 -13.90 -8.60
CA MET A 61 -3.05 -15.09 -8.86
C MET A 61 -2.73 -16.16 -7.81
N ASN A 62 -3.74 -16.64 -7.12
CA ASN A 62 -3.65 -17.79 -6.22
C ASN A 62 -4.31 -19.01 -6.89
N ILE A 63 -3.52 -20.05 -7.14
CA ILE A 63 -3.98 -21.33 -7.65
C ILE A 63 -4.05 -22.29 -6.47
N VAL A 64 -5.27 -22.73 -6.14
CA VAL A 64 -5.50 -23.69 -5.06
C VAL A 64 -5.83 -25.04 -5.68
N ALA A 65 -5.00 -26.03 -5.41
CA ALA A 65 -5.22 -27.41 -5.83
C ALA A 65 -6.20 -28.13 -4.88
N ASP A 66 -6.83 -29.20 -5.34
CA ASP A 66 -7.82 -29.97 -4.57
C ASP A 66 -7.26 -30.54 -3.25
N ASN A 67 -5.96 -30.76 -3.17
CA ASN A 67 -5.25 -31.20 -1.96
C ASN A 67 -4.91 -30.06 -0.98
N GLY A 68 -5.38 -28.84 -1.24
CA GLY A 68 -5.12 -27.65 -0.43
C GLY A 68 -3.76 -26.98 -0.67
N TYR A 69 -2.93 -27.48 -1.60
CA TYR A 69 -1.69 -26.82 -1.98
C TYR A 69 -1.99 -25.53 -2.74
N MET A 70 -1.33 -24.43 -2.33
CA MET A 70 -1.53 -23.10 -2.94
C MET A 70 -0.25 -22.62 -3.61
N THR A 71 -0.38 -22.19 -4.85
CA THR A 71 0.67 -21.52 -5.62
C THR A 71 0.26 -20.07 -5.84
N GLU A 72 1.10 -19.14 -5.40
CA GLU A 72 0.90 -17.71 -5.63
C GLU A 72 1.81 -17.22 -6.76
N ILE A 73 1.23 -16.54 -7.76
CA ILE A 73 1.95 -15.88 -8.84
C ILE A 73 1.77 -14.38 -8.66
N LEU A 74 2.87 -13.68 -8.42
CA LEU A 74 2.91 -12.23 -8.19
C LEU A 74 3.56 -11.53 -9.39
N GLU A 75 2.83 -10.64 -10.04
CA GLU A 75 3.40 -9.74 -11.03
C GLU A 75 4.13 -8.57 -10.36
N PRO A 76 5.21 -8.05 -10.96
CA PRO A 76 5.96 -6.91 -10.38
C PRO A 76 5.18 -5.59 -10.45
N GLY A 77 4.23 -5.46 -11.38
CA GLY A 77 3.53 -4.21 -11.68
C GLY A 77 4.33 -3.27 -12.61
N PRO A 78 3.75 -2.13 -12.98
CA PRO A 78 4.38 -1.16 -13.86
C PRO A 78 5.54 -0.44 -13.17
N HIS A 79 6.48 0.03 -13.97
CA HIS A 79 7.56 0.91 -13.48
C HIS A 79 7.01 2.32 -13.25
N ILE A 80 7.31 2.89 -12.10
CA ILE A 80 6.92 4.26 -11.73
C ILE A 80 8.06 5.21 -12.06
N SER A 81 7.77 6.22 -12.88
CA SER A 81 8.72 7.27 -13.22
C SER A 81 8.88 8.31 -12.09
N ASP A 82 9.98 9.05 -12.12
CA ASP A 82 10.22 10.15 -11.17
C ASP A 82 9.11 11.20 -11.19
N THR A 83 8.53 11.48 -12.38
CA THR A 83 7.42 12.42 -12.53
C THR A 83 6.17 11.92 -11.84
N GLN A 84 5.81 10.65 -12.04
CA GLN A 84 4.66 10.02 -11.37
C GLN A 84 4.86 9.91 -9.86
N LEU A 85 6.07 9.60 -9.42
CA LEU A 85 6.40 9.61 -8.00
C LEU A 85 6.26 11.01 -7.38
N LYS A 86 6.73 12.05 -8.07
CA LYS A 86 6.57 13.45 -7.64
C LYS A 86 5.09 13.85 -7.53
N GLU A 87 4.29 13.50 -8.53
CA GLU A 87 2.83 13.72 -8.52
C GLU A 87 2.19 13.01 -7.31
N PHE A 88 2.56 11.74 -7.07
CA PHE A 88 2.08 10.98 -5.93
C PHE A 88 2.43 11.66 -4.59
N MET A 89 3.66 12.14 -4.42
CA MET A 89 4.08 12.83 -3.20
C MET A 89 3.26 14.10 -2.93
N GLN A 90 2.93 14.87 -3.98
CA GLN A 90 2.09 16.06 -3.87
C GLN A 90 0.65 15.68 -3.50
N LYS A 91 0.07 14.71 -4.20
CA LYS A 91 -1.28 14.18 -3.92
C LYS A 91 -1.37 13.62 -2.50
N PHE A 92 -0.37 12.85 -2.08
CA PHE A 92 -0.30 12.31 -0.72
C PHE A 92 -0.31 13.40 0.35
N ALA A 93 0.49 14.46 0.17
CA ALA A 93 0.55 15.57 1.13
C ALA A 93 -0.84 16.23 1.29
N SER A 94 -1.53 16.53 0.19
CA SER A 94 -2.89 17.09 0.23
C SER A 94 -3.88 16.15 0.94
N LEU A 95 -3.84 14.85 0.63
CA LEU A 95 -4.73 13.88 1.27
C LEU A 95 -4.41 13.70 2.77
N ALA A 96 -3.14 13.78 3.15
CA ALA A 96 -2.73 13.70 4.54
C ALA A 96 -3.23 14.89 5.36
N GLU A 97 -3.25 16.11 4.78
CA GLU A 97 -3.82 17.29 5.45
C GLU A 97 -5.28 17.10 5.83
N GLU A 98 -6.07 16.46 4.96
CA GLU A 98 -7.51 16.18 5.17
C GLU A 98 -7.76 14.99 6.11
N SER A 99 -6.74 14.17 6.40
CA SER A 99 -6.90 12.90 7.10
C SER A 99 -6.63 13.03 8.60
N GLY A 100 -7.35 12.27 9.42
CA GLY A 100 -7.05 12.11 10.85
C GLY A 100 -5.96 11.05 11.11
N LEU A 101 -5.86 10.06 10.23
CA LEU A 101 -4.93 8.92 10.32
C LEU A 101 -4.43 8.54 8.95
N VAL A 102 -3.15 8.22 8.83
CA VAL A 102 -2.52 7.72 7.62
C VAL A 102 -2.10 6.26 7.80
N ILE A 103 -2.48 5.40 6.86
CA ILE A 103 -2.07 3.99 6.87
C ILE A 103 -1.25 3.71 5.62
N LEU A 104 0.01 3.37 5.82
CA LEU A 104 0.96 3.02 4.76
C LEU A 104 1.12 1.50 4.75
N SER A 105 0.70 0.85 3.67
CA SER A 105 0.78 -0.60 3.63
C SER A 105 1.02 -1.18 2.23
N GLY A 106 1.64 -2.36 2.20
CA GLY A 106 1.94 -3.08 0.98
C GLY A 106 3.39 -2.95 0.53
N SER A 107 3.67 -3.40 -0.70
CA SER A 107 4.97 -3.32 -1.36
C SER A 107 5.03 -2.11 -2.29
N ALA A 108 6.22 -1.68 -2.64
CA ALA A 108 6.46 -0.66 -3.65
C ALA A 108 6.56 -1.28 -5.06
N ALA A 109 6.12 -0.55 -6.07
CA ALA A 109 6.31 -0.90 -7.47
C ALA A 109 7.75 -0.63 -7.93
N PRO A 110 8.22 -1.25 -9.03
CA PRO A 110 9.51 -0.91 -9.63
C PRO A 110 9.66 0.59 -9.88
N GLY A 111 10.84 1.15 -9.66
CA GLY A 111 11.11 2.58 -9.79
C GLY A 111 10.89 3.39 -8.52
N ILE A 112 10.16 2.86 -7.54
CA ILE A 112 9.95 3.53 -6.25
C ILE A 112 11.15 3.26 -5.32
N PRO A 113 11.78 4.30 -4.72
CA PRO A 113 12.91 4.13 -3.83
C PRO A 113 12.52 3.44 -2.52
N THR A 114 13.45 2.68 -1.93
CA THR A 114 13.21 1.90 -0.71
C THR A 114 12.89 2.75 0.52
N ASP A 115 13.26 4.03 0.53
CA ASP A 115 12.97 4.98 1.60
C ASP A 115 11.62 5.71 1.46
N ILE A 116 10.81 5.32 0.47
CA ILE A 116 9.52 5.99 0.20
C ILE A 116 8.64 6.10 1.45
N TYR A 117 8.48 5.03 2.19
CA TYR A 117 7.66 5.06 3.40
C TYR A 117 8.24 5.98 4.49
N ALA A 118 9.55 6.06 4.61
CA ALA A 118 10.17 7.02 5.51
C ALA A 118 9.88 8.48 5.11
N ARG A 119 9.86 8.77 3.81
CA ARG A 119 9.49 10.12 3.30
C ARG A 119 8.01 10.42 3.58
N LEU A 120 7.11 9.47 3.32
CA LEU A 120 5.67 9.63 3.58
C LEU A 120 5.38 9.80 5.08
N ILE A 121 6.04 9.02 5.95
CA ILE A 121 5.93 9.13 7.41
C ILE A 121 6.36 10.52 7.87
N ARG A 122 7.53 11.00 7.45
CA ARG A 122 8.01 12.35 7.82
C ARG A 122 7.04 13.44 7.35
N SER A 123 6.54 13.32 6.12
CA SER A 123 5.56 14.27 5.58
C SER A 123 4.29 14.31 6.41
N ALA A 124 3.66 13.17 6.71
CA ALA A 124 2.45 13.10 7.52
C ALA A 124 2.69 13.55 8.98
N SER A 125 3.81 13.11 9.58
CA SER A 125 4.16 13.48 10.96
C SER A 125 4.44 14.96 11.12
N SER A 126 5.03 15.65 10.12
CA SER A 126 5.21 17.10 10.16
C SER A 126 3.90 17.90 10.15
N MET A 127 2.80 17.26 9.73
CA MET A 127 1.42 17.77 9.77
C MET A 127 0.67 17.32 11.05
N GLY A 128 1.37 16.70 12.01
CA GLY A 128 0.78 16.19 13.24
C GLY A 128 -0.10 14.93 13.06
N LYS A 129 0.01 14.22 11.93
CA LYS A 129 -0.82 13.04 11.67
C LYS A 129 -0.20 11.79 12.27
N GLN A 130 -1.05 10.91 12.80
CA GLN A 130 -0.63 9.57 13.19
C GLN A 130 -0.44 8.71 11.95
N VAL A 131 0.59 7.86 11.98
CA VAL A 131 0.93 6.98 10.86
C VAL A 131 1.06 5.54 11.32
N ILE A 132 0.35 4.63 10.65
CA ILE A 132 0.49 3.18 10.81
C ILE A 132 1.27 2.64 9.62
N LEU A 133 2.31 1.83 9.87
CA LEU A 133 3.13 1.18 8.85
C LEU A 133 2.96 -0.34 8.88
N ASP A 134 2.50 -0.92 7.76
CA ASP A 134 2.38 -2.37 7.53
C ASP A 134 3.02 -2.79 6.20
N THR A 135 4.31 -2.96 6.19
CA THR A 135 5.10 -3.38 5.03
C THR A 135 6.16 -4.39 5.45
N SER A 136 7.06 -4.77 4.53
CA SER A 136 8.08 -5.79 4.78
C SER A 136 9.44 -5.43 4.18
N GLY A 137 10.47 -6.19 4.51
CA GLY A 137 11.82 -6.07 3.93
C GLY A 137 12.45 -4.69 4.15
N GLU A 138 13.19 -4.19 3.16
CA GLU A 138 13.87 -2.91 3.23
C GLU A 138 12.90 -1.72 3.39
N LEU A 139 11.71 -1.78 2.80
CA LEU A 139 10.67 -0.75 2.98
C LEU A 139 10.30 -0.57 4.46
N LEU A 140 10.17 -1.70 5.19
CA LEU A 140 9.89 -1.68 6.62
C LEU A 140 11.09 -1.17 7.41
N LYS A 141 12.29 -1.66 7.11
CA LYS A 141 13.54 -1.26 7.77
C LYS A 141 13.83 0.23 7.61
N GLU A 142 13.65 0.79 6.42
CA GLU A 142 13.79 2.23 6.18
C GLU A 142 12.62 3.02 6.80
N GLY A 143 11.40 2.51 6.70
CA GLY A 143 10.21 3.15 7.24
C GLY A 143 10.24 3.35 8.75
N VAL A 144 10.69 2.35 9.53
CA VAL A 144 10.75 2.46 11.00
C VAL A 144 11.73 3.53 11.50
N LYS A 145 12.76 3.88 10.71
CA LYS A 145 13.70 4.97 11.03
C LYS A 145 13.02 6.35 11.09
N ALA A 146 11.87 6.49 10.44
CA ALA A 146 11.07 7.72 10.47
C ALA A 146 10.07 7.78 11.64
N ALA A 147 10.13 6.81 12.57
CA ALA A 147 9.32 6.73 13.78
C ALA A 147 7.79 6.87 13.54
N PRO A 148 7.17 5.95 12.77
CA PRO A 148 5.71 5.92 12.63
C PRO A 148 5.05 5.68 14.00
N SER A 149 3.79 6.12 14.17
CA SER A 149 3.05 5.97 15.45
C SER A 149 2.81 4.50 15.80
N VAL A 150 2.59 3.65 14.79
CA VAL A 150 2.37 2.21 14.95
C VAL A 150 3.09 1.46 13.82
N VAL A 151 3.69 0.34 14.17
CA VAL A 151 4.24 -0.64 13.20
C VAL A 151 3.60 -2.00 13.48
N LYS A 152 3.21 -2.72 12.42
CA LYS A 152 2.57 -4.05 12.53
C LYS A 152 3.44 -5.13 11.87
N PRO A 153 4.59 -5.48 12.44
CA PRO A 153 5.43 -6.55 11.91
C PRO A 153 4.93 -7.93 12.35
N ASN A 154 5.07 -8.93 11.49
CA ASN A 154 5.07 -10.32 11.92
C ASN A 154 6.43 -10.69 12.53
N ARG A 155 6.55 -11.91 13.11
CA ARG A 155 7.78 -12.38 13.76
C ARG A 155 9.01 -12.29 12.83
N LYS A 156 8.88 -12.74 11.58
CA LYS A 156 10.00 -12.73 10.60
C LYS A 156 10.43 -11.32 10.23
N GLU A 157 9.47 -10.42 10.05
CA GLU A 157 9.72 -9.01 9.77
C GLU A 157 10.39 -8.32 10.95
N LEU A 158 9.98 -8.63 12.17
CA LEU A 158 10.63 -8.09 13.36
C LEU A 158 12.07 -8.61 13.50
N GLU A 159 12.30 -9.92 13.34
CA GLU A 159 13.64 -10.51 13.32
C GLU A 159 14.54 -9.88 12.25
N TYR A 160 13.98 -9.57 11.07
CA TYR A 160 14.69 -8.86 10.01
C TYR A 160 15.12 -7.44 10.42
N ILE A 161 14.23 -6.68 11.08
CA ILE A 161 14.55 -5.31 11.53
C ILE A 161 15.65 -5.32 12.60
N ILE A 162 15.51 -6.21 13.60
CA ILE A 162 16.44 -6.24 14.75
C ILE A 162 17.73 -7.01 14.46
N GLY A 163 17.82 -7.69 13.31
CA GLY A 163 19.00 -8.45 12.89
C GLY A 163 19.30 -9.70 13.70
N ARG A 164 18.33 -10.21 14.48
CA ARG A 164 18.47 -11.43 15.29
C ARG A 164 17.16 -12.21 15.40
N ARG A 165 17.27 -13.52 15.66
CA ARG A 165 16.10 -14.36 15.97
C ARG A 165 15.52 -14.00 17.32
N LEU A 166 14.21 -14.03 17.41
CA LEU A 166 13.47 -13.94 18.66
C LEU A 166 13.42 -15.35 19.31
N GLN A 167 13.66 -15.39 20.59
CA GLN A 167 13.52 -16.62 21.39
C GLN A 167 12.05 -16.99 21.59
#